data_dc4a27dac87415388d1797dc5c6ef48d
#
_entry.id   dc4a27dac87415388d1797dc5c6ef48d
#
_cell.length_a   1.000
_cell.length_b   1.000
_cell.length_c   1.000
_cell.angle_alpha   90.00
_cell.angle_beta   90.00
_cell.angle_gamma   90.00
#
_symmetry.space_group_name_H-M   'P 1'
#
loop_
_entity.id
_entity.type
_entity.pdbx_description
1 polymer ?
#
loop_
_entity_poly.entity_id
_entity_poly.type
_entity_poly.pdbx_seq_one_letter_code
_entity_poly.pdbx_strand_id
1 'polypeptide(L)'
;MDYRNYDRGYAEPTMSASDYMTRTYRWMACGLLITFAMAYLTATTSLIYLVDSLYLVLTIAELALVFVLSSRVQTMSVGAARAAFFGYALLNGMVLSYYFFVFSASTLVMALLATSLYFGLMAVYGTTTHKDLTGWGPRLMMALVAMIITGFVGMLFGFGFGGSVLYCGIGLVVFMLLTAYDTQKLQQMYSYYSADAEMAEKASIYGALTLYLDFINIFLYVVRLMGNNRRRS
;
A
#
# COMPACT_ATOMS: atom_id res chain seq x y z
N MET A 1 3.58 -43.53 -36.60
CA MET A 1 3.05 -42.24 -36.08
C MET A 1 3.86 -41.89 -34.86
N ASP A 2 4.71 -40.89 -34.99
CA ASP A 2 5.72 -40.51 -33.98
C ASP A 2 5.09 -39.51 -32.99
N TYR A 3 4.80 -39.99 -31.78
CA TYR A 3 4.24 -39.19 -30.68
C TYR A 3 5.29 -38.42 -29.87
N ARG A 4 6.47 -38.18 -30.46
CA ARG A 4 7.52 -37.34 -29.88
C ARG A 4 7.39 -35.95 -30.45
N ASN A 5 6.93 -35.01 -29.67
CA ASN A 5 7.11 -33.54 -29.70
C ASN A 5 5.82 -32.76 -29.35
N TYR A 6 5.28 -33.01 -28.15
CA TYR A 6 4.47 -32.04 -27.45
C TYR A 6 5.05 -31.74 -26.06
N ASP A 7 6.35 -31.73 -25.96
CA ASP A 7 7.04 -31.04 -24.87
C ASP A 7 7.03 -29.56 -25.23
N ARG A 8 5.88 -28.90 -25.06
CA ARG A 8 5.85 -27.45 -24.94
C ARG A 8 6.60 -27.15 -23.68
N GLY A 9 7.86 -26.74 -23.84
CA GLY A 9 8.73 -26.35 -22.76
C GLY A 9 8.06 -25.26 -21.93
N TYR A 10 7.33 -25.68 -20.90
CA TYR A 10 6.98 -24.77 -19.83
C TYR A 10 8.32 -24.36 -19.23
N ALA A 11 8.72 -23.08 -19.46
CA ALA A 11 9.91 -22.56 -18.82
C ALA A 11 9.75 -22.78 -17.31
N GLU A 12 10.73 -23.47 -16.70
CA GLU A 12 10.68 -23.74 -15.27
C GLU A 12 10.63 -22.40 -14.50
N PRO A 13 9.82 -22.32 -13.45
CA PRO A 13 9.75 -21.11 -12.64
C PRO A 13 11.13 -20.75 -12.09
N THR A 14 11.57 -19.52 -12.24
CA THR A 14 12.86 -19.02 -11.75
C THR A 14 12.90 -18.87 -10.23
N MET A 15 11.74 -18.90 -9.56
CA MET A 15 11.58 -18.88 -8.10
C MET A 15 10.28 -19.58 -7.69
N SER A 16 10.17 -20.00 -6.43
CA SER A 16 8.92 -20.55 -5.89
C SER A 16 7.86 -19.45 -5.62
N ALA A 17 6.57 -19.83 -5.56
CA ALA A 17 5.50 -18.92 -5.18
C ALA A 17 5.71 -18.34 -3.76
N SER A 18 6.23 -19.15 -2.84
CA SER A 18 6.58 -18.72 -1.49
C SER A 18 7.69 -17.68 -1.49
N ASP A 19 8.74 -17.86 -2.31
CA ASP A 19 9.84 -16.90 -2.41
C ASP A 19 9.38 -15.58 -3.03
N TYR A 20 8.51 -15.63 -4.05
CA TYR A 20 7.92 -14.45 -4.65
C TYR A 20 7.11 -13.63 -3.63
N MET A 21 6.21 -14.28 -2.88
CA MET A 21 5.41 -13.60 -1.85
C MET A 21 6.29 -13.08 -0.71
N THR A 22 7.26 -13.87 -0.25
CA THR A 22 8.23 -13.45 0.77
C THR A 22 9.02 -12.22 0.33
N ARG A 23 9.46 -12.18 -0.93
CA ARG A 23 10.15 -11.03 -1.52
C ARG A 23 9.25 -9.79 -1.56
N THR A 24 8.00 -9.96 -1.98
CA THR A 24 6.99 -8.89 -2.00
C THR A 24 6.79 -8.28 -0.60
N TYR A 25 6.60 -9.11 0.42
CA TYR A 25 6.45 -8.64 1.80
C TYR A 25 7.72 -7.99 2.36
N ARG A 26 8.92 -8.48 1.99
CA ARG A 26 10.19 -7.85 2.38
C ARG A 26 10.32 -6.44 1.80
N TRP A 27 10.05 -6.25 0.51
CA TRP A 27 10.03 -4.92 -0.10
C TRP A 27 9.04 -3.99 0.59
N MET A 28 7.81 -4.45 0.82
CA MET A 28 6.79 -3.70 1.55
C MET A 28 7.27 -3.29 2.95
N ALA A 29 7.80 -4.24 3.72
CA ALA A 29 8.30 -3.97 5.07
C ALA A 29 9.45 -2.96 5.07
N CYS A 30 10.41 -3.07 4.13
CA CYS A 30 11.47 -2.08 3.96
C CYS A 30 10.90 -0.70 3.63
N GLY A 31 9.92 -0.60 2.74
CA GLY A 31 9.24 0.66 2.42
C GLY A 31 8.58 1.28 3.64
N LEU A 32 7.83 0.49 4.43
CA LEU A 32 7.19 0.95 5.66
C LEU A 32 8.21 1.44 6.69
N LEU A 33 9.31 0.71 6.89
CA LEU A 33 10.38 1.13 7.81
C LEU A 33 10.99 2.47 7.39
N ILE A 34 11.27 2.65 6.10
CA ILE A 34 11.77 3.92 5.55
C ILE A 34 10.76 5.04 5.78
N THR A 35 9.48 4.79 5.53
CA THR A 35 8.41 5.77 5.73
C THR A 35 8.30 6.22 7.18
N PHE A 36 8.24 5.28 8.13
CA PHE A 36 8.11 5.63 9.55
C PHE A 36 9.39 6.27 10.10
N ALA A 37 10.58 5.82 9.66
CA ALA A 37 11.84 6.45 10.03
C ALA A 37 11.93 7.89 9.50
N MET A 38 11.53 8.11 8.23
CA MET A 38 11.53 9.44 7.62
C MET A 38 10.48 10.36 8.27
N ALA A 39 9.30 9.84 8.58
CA ALA A 39 8.26 10.59 9.28
C ALA A 39 8.72 11.05 10.67
N TYR A 40 9.36 10.17 11.43
CA TYR A 40 9.95 10.49 12.73
C TYR A 40 11.09 11.50 12.60
N LEU A 41 12.03 11.27 11.68
CA LEU A 41 13.15 12.18 11.42
C LEU A 41 12.66 13.58 11.05
N THR A 42 11.69 13.67 10.14
CA THR A 42 11.11 14.96 9.72
C THR A 42 10.43 15.66 10.89
N ALA A 43 9.65 14.94 11.71
CA ALA A 43 8.91 15.52 12.83
C ALA A 43 9.84 16.01 13.97
N THR A 44 11.04 15.43 14.11
CA THR A 44 11.98 15.74 15.22
C THR A 44 13.13 16.65 14.81
N THR A 45 13.23 17.05 13.55
CA THR A 45 14.30 17.88 13.03
C THR A 45 13.77 19.14 12.33
N SER A 46 14.66 20.05 11.93
CA SER A 46 14.33 21.24 11.14
C SER A 46 13.79 20.94 9.74
N LEU A 47 13.83 19.67 9.29
CA LEU A 47 13.22 19.24 8.02
C LEU A 47 11.72 19.54 7.95
N ILE A 48 11.03 19.62 9.10
CA ILE A 48 9.59 19.96 9.13
C ILE A 48 9.31 21.31 8.50
N TYR A 49 10.16 22.32 8.66
CA TYR A 49 10.00 23.65 8.05
C TYR A 49 10.08 23.60 6.52
N LEU A 50 10.96 22.73 5.99
CA LEU A 50 11.05 22.49 4.54
C LEU A 50 9.78 21.79 4.03
N VAL A 51 9.33 20.75 4.75
CA VAL A 51 8.12 20.02 4.40
C VAL A 51 6.89 20.94 4.45
N ASP A 52 6.79 21.81 5.47
CA ASP A 52 5.70 22.77 5.60
C ASP A 52 5.64 23.73 4.40
N SER A 53 6.79 24.31 4.03
CA SER A 53 6.88 25.24 2.90
C SER A 53 6.61 24.57 1.54
N LEU A 54 6.84 23.27 1.39
CA LEU A 54 6.71 22.50 0.16
C LEU A 54 5.57 21.47 0.20
N TYR A 55 4.71 21.51 1.23
CA TYR A 55 3.70 20.47 1.48
C TYR A 55 2.86 20.10 0.25
N LEU A 56 2.34 21.10 -0.45
CA LEU A 56 1.53 20.88 -1.66
C LEU A 56 2.35 20.22 -2.77
N VAL A 57 3.59 20.69 -2.96
CA VAL A 57 4.50 20.13 -3.99
C VAL A 57 4.85 18.68 -3.67
N LEU A 58 5.15 18.37 -2.42
CA LEU A 58 5.47 17.00 -1.97
C LEU A 58 4.26 16.09 -2.13
N THR A 59 3.06 16.55 -1.78
CA THR A 59 1.82 15.78 -1.96
C THR A 59 1.54 15.49 -3.43
N ILE A 60 1.72 16.48 -4.32
CA ILE A 60 1.55 16.27 -5.77
C ILE A 60 2.63 15.33 -6.31
N ALA A 61 3.88 15.49 -5.88
CA ALA A 61 4.98 14.61 -6.27
C ALA A 61 4.75 13.16 -5.83
N GLU A 62 4.24 12.95 -4.63
CA GLU A 62 3.84 11.64 -4.11
C GLU A 62 2.77 10.99 -4.99
N LEU A 63 1.69 11.71 -5.30
CA LEU A 63 0.62 11.22 -6.17
C LEU A 63 1.12 10.93 -7.60
N ALA A 64 1.98 11.79 -8.15
CA ALA A 64 2.58 11.55 -9.45
C ALA A 64 3.47 10.32 -9.45
N LEU A 65 4.29 10.14 -8.41
CA LEU A 65 5.23 9.03 -8.32
C LEU A 65 4.52 7.68 -8.15
N VAL A 66 3.46 7.60 -7.32
CA VAL A 66 2.66 6.39 -7.20
C VAL A 66 1.96 6.05 -8.52
N PHE A 67 1.44 7.05 -9.24
CA PHE A 67 0.82 6.84 -10.54
C PHE A 67 1.83 6.32 -11.58
N VAL A 68 3.01 6.95 -11.67
CA VAL A 68 4.10 6.52 -12.58
C VAL A 68 4.55 5.10 -12.25
N LEU A 69 4.79 4.80 -10.97
CA LEU A 69 5.24 3.48 -10.54
C LEU A 69 4.18 2.42 -10.82
N SER A 70 2.90 2.68 -10.50
CA SER A 70 1.80 1.73 -10.76
C SER A 70 1.58 1.46 -12.24
N SER A 71 1.76 2.48 -13.12
CA SER A 71 1.48 2.36 -14.55
C SER A 71 2.68 1.89 -15.39
N ARG A 72 3.92 2.14 -14.93
CA ARG A 72 5.12 1.92 -15.72
C ARG A 72 6.14 0.93 -15.15
N VAL A 73 5.85 0.30 -14.01
CA VAL A 73 6.80 -0.62 -13.36
C VAL A 73 7.30 -1.73 -14.30
N GLN A 74 6.45 -2.25 -15.18
CA GLN A 74 6.79 -3.31 -16.11
C GLN A 74 7.78 -2.86 -17.23
N THR A 75 7.75 -1.58 -17.59
CA THR A 75 8.62 -1.00 -18.63
C THR A 75 9.91 -0.38 -18.07
N MET A 76 9.98 -0.20 -16.75
CA MET A 76 11.18 0.30 -16.07
C MET A 76 12.24 -0.80 -15.92
N SER A 77 13.52 -0.41 -15.74
CA SER A 77 14.51 -1.35 -15.21
C SER A 77 14.19 -1.68 -13.74
N VAL A 78 14.65 -2.85 -13.28
CA VAL A 78 14.48 -3.25 -11.86
C VAL A 78 15.07 -2.21 -10.91
N GLY A 79 16.25 -1.63 -11.25
CA GLY A 79 16.88 -0.57 -10.46
C GLY A 79 16.02 0.69 -10.38
N ALA A 80 15.42 1.12 -11.49
CA ALA A 80 14.53 2.28 -11.51
C ALA A 80 13.24 2.04 -10.71
N ALA A 81 12.66 0.84 -10.80
CA ALA A 81 11.47 0.46 -10.03
C ALA A 81 11.74 0.48 -8.51
N ARG A 82 12.90 -0.06 -8.08
CA ARG A 82 13.34 -0.01 -6.67
C ARG A 82 13.56 1.43 -6.19
N ALA A 83 14.28 2.22 -6.96
CA ALA A 83 14.55 3.63 -6.63
C ALA A 83 13.26 4.44 -6.54
N ALA A 84 12.32 4.25 -7.45
CA ALA A 84 11.01 4.90 -7.44
C ALA A 84 10.17 4.48 -6.23
N PHE A 85 10.16 3.18 -5.86
CA PHE A 85 9.45 2.68 -4.68
C PHE A 85 10.00 3.27 -3.37
N PHE A 86 11.33 3.29 -3.20
CA PHE A 86 11.94 3.91 -2.02
C PHE A 86 11.81 5.44 -2.01
N GLY A 87 11.91 6.08 -3.17
CA GLY A 87 11.63 7.51 -3.31
C GLY A 87 10.19 7.84 -2.87
N TYR A 88 9.22 7.01 -3.26
CA TYR A 88 7.84 7.13 -2.82
C TYR A 88 7.72 6.95 -1.30
N ALA A 89 8.37 5.93 -0.71
CA ALA A 89 8.36 5.69 0.73
C ALA A 89 8.94 6.86 1.54
N LEU A 90 10.00 7.51 1.03
CA LEU A 90 10.59 8.71 1.63
C LEU A 90 9.62 9.90 1.58
N LEU A 91 9.03 10.19 0.41
CA LEU A 91 8.06 11.27 0.25
C LEU A 91 6.83 11.06 1.15
N ASN A 92 6.29 9.85 1.16
CA ASN A 92 5.16 9.51 2.02
C ASN A 92 5.51 9.69 3.51
N GLY A 93 6.73 9.34 3.93
CA GLY A 93 7.22 9.59 5.28
C GLY A 93 7.27 11.08 5.63
N MET A 94 7.76 11.92 4.73
CA MET A 94 7.76 13.38 4.92
C MET A 94 6.32 13.91 5.12
N VAL A 95 5.39 13.51 4.27
CA VAL A 95 3.98 13.92 4.36
C VAL A 95 3.32 13.40 5.64
N LEU A 96 3.60 12.15 6.04
CA LEU A 96 3.07 11.55 7.27
C LEU A 96 3.65 12.13 8.56
N SER A 97 4.73 12.90 8.50
CA SER A 97 5.34 13.52 9.70
C SER A 97 4.35 14.40 10.50
N TYR A 98 3.36 15.00 9.84
CA TYR A 98 2.32 15.78 10.51
C TYR A 98 1.49 15.00 11.52
N TYR A 99 1.40 13.67 11.37
CA TYR A 99 0.67 12.82 12.30
C TYR A 99 1.31 12.80 13.69
N PHE A 100 2.62 13.06 13.80
CA PHE A 100 3.33 13.17 15.08
C PHE A 100 2.95 14.44 15.88
N PHE A 101 2.43 15.46 15.20
CA PHE A 101 1.94 16.69 15.86
C PHE A 101 0.46 16.61 16.24
N VAL A 102 -0.31 15.80 15.52
CA VAL A 102 -1.77 15.66 15.72
C VAL A 102 -2.09 14.57 16.75
N PHE A 103 -1.28 13.50 16.79
CA PHE A 103 -1.54 12.33 17.61
C PHE A 103 -0.38 12.04 18.56
N SER A 104 -0.70 11.55 19.77
CA SER A 104 0.34 11.15 20.71
C SER A 104 1.12 9.93 20.19
N ALA A 105 2.39 9.81 20.58
CA ALA A 105 3.23 8.66 20.21
C ALA A 105 2.58 7.33 20.58
N SER A 106 1.92 7.25 21.78
CA SER A 106 1.20 6.05 22.18
C SER A 106 0.05 5.70 21.23
N THR A 107 -0.69 6.70 20.73
CA THR A 107 -1.75 6.48 19.72
C THR A 107 -1.18 5.95 18.42
N LEU A 108 -0.06 6.51 17.94
CA LEU A 108 0.60 6.06 16.72
C LEU A 108 1.10 4.62 16.83
N VAL A 109 1.74 4.27 17.95
CA VAL A 109 2.22 2.89 18.20
C VAL A 109 1.05 1.90 18.27
N MET A 110 0.00 2.23 19.02
CA MET A 110 -1.19 1.35 19.12
C MET A 110 -1.90 1.21 17.76
N ALA A 111 -1.98 2.27 16.98
CA ALA A 111 -2.53 2.22 15.64
C ALA A 111 -1.67 1.36 14.71
N LEU A 112 -0.34 1.43 14.81
CA LEU A 112 0.57 0.59 14.04
C LEU A 112 0.39 -0.90 14.38
N LEU A 113 0.28 -1.24 15.66
CA LEU A 113 0.02 -2.61 16.11
C LEU A 113 -1.33 -3.13 15.61
N ALA A 114 -2.41 -2.33 15.76
CA ALA A 114 -3.73 -2.69 15.25
C ALA A 114 -3.74 -2.86 13.73
N THR A 115 -3.08 -1.94 13.00
CA THR A 115 -2.94 -2.04 11.54
C THR A 115 -2.21 -3.31 11.14
N SER A 116 -1.10 -3.63 11.80
CA SER A 116 -0.33 -4.84 11.52
C SER A 116 -1.16 -6.10 11.72
N LEU A 117 -2.01 -6.11 12.77
CA LEU A 117 -2.94 -7.22 13.02
C LEU A 117 -4.01 -7.33 11.93
N TYR A 118 -4.72 -6.22 11.61
CA TYR A 118 -5.75 -6.22 10.57
C TYR A 118 -5.20 -6.60 9.21
N PHE A 119 -4.08 -5.99 8.80
CA PHE A 119 -3.40 -6.29 7.57
C PHE A 119 -2.97 -7.76 7.51
N GLY A 120 -2.31 -8.27 8.56
CA GLY A 120 -1.85 -9.64 8.63
C GLY A 120 -2.99 -10.66 8.52
N LEU A 121 -4.11 -10.44 9.24
CA LEU A 121 -5.29 -11.30 9.15
C LEU A 121 -5.88 -11.32 7.74
N MET A 122 -6.00 -10.16 7.08
CA MET A 122 -6.55 -10.07 5.73
C MET A 122 -5.60 -10.63 4.67
N ALA A 123 -4.29 -10.45 4.83
CA ALA A 123 -3.29 -11.07 3.97
C ALA A 123 -3.30 -12.60 4.08
N VAL A 124 -3.39 -13.15 5.30
CA VAL A 124 -3.54 -14.60 5.51
C VAL A 124 -4.85 -15.09 4.91
N TYR A 125 -5.95 -14.37 5.10
CA TYR A 125 -7.23 -14.73 4.48
C TYR A 125 -7.13 -14.73 2.95
N GLY A 126 -6.53 -13.71 2.34
CA GLY A 126 -6.34 -13.61 0.89
C GLY A 126 -5.48 -14.75 0.32
N THR A 127 -4.46 -15.23 1.08
CA THR A 127 -3.61 -16.36 0.65
C THR A 127 -4.26 -17.73 0.83
N THR A 128 -5.14 -17.90 1.81
CA THR A 128 -5.68 -19.22 2.21
C THR A 128 -7.10 -19.47 1.73
N THR A 129 -7.84 -18.42 1.35
CA THR A 129 -9.24 -18.57 0.92
C THR A 129 -9.34 -19.31 -0.40
N HIS A 130 -10.28 -20.26 -0.47
CA HIS A 130 -10.66 -20.94 -1.72
C HIS A 130 -11.70 -20.15 -2.53
N LYS A 131 -12.23 -19.05 -1.98
CA LYS A 131 -13.18 -18.20 -2.69
C LYS A 131 -12.44 -17.32 -3.68
N ASP A 132 -12.94 -17.25 -4.91
CA ASP A 132 -12.44 -16.32 -5.90
C ASP A 132 -12.86 -14.87 -5.54
N LEU A 133 -11.87 -14.05 -5.21
CA LEU A 133 -12.07 -12.64 -4.87
C LEU A 133 -12.00 -11.72 -6.11
N THR A 134 -11.72 -12.25 -7.30
CA THR A 134 -11.54 -11.45 -8.53
C THR A 134 -12.75 -10.54 -8.81
N GLY A 135 -13.97 -11.04 -8.59
CA GLY A 135 -15.19 -10.26 -8.76
C GLY A 135 -15.36 -9.09 -7.77
N TRP A 136 -14.59 -9.06 -6.67
CA TRP A 136 -14.63 -7.97 -5.69
C TRP A 136 -13.78 -6.78 -6.10
N GLY A 137 -12.71 -7.00 -6.87
CA GLY A 137 -11.77 -5.95 -7.28
C GLY A 137 -12.44 -4.71 -7.87
N PRO A 138 -13.28 -4.83 -8.93
CA PRO A 138 -13.96 -3.66 -9.51
C PRO A 138 -14.90 -2.95 -8.52
N ARG A 139 -15.57 -3.67 -7.63
CA ARG A 139 -16.47 -3.09 -6.62
C ARG A 139 -15.72 -2.31 -5.57
N LEU A 140 -14.61 -2.87 -5.05
CA LEU A 140 -13.74 -2.21 -4.07
C LEU A 140 -13.05 -1.00 -4.68
N MET A 141 -12.63 -1.09 -5.94
CA MET A 141 -12.04 0.04 -6.66
C MET A 141 -13.06 1.19 -6.85
N MET A 142 -14.33 0.87 -7.19
CA MET A 142 -15.39 1.89 -7.24
C MET A 142 -15.64 2.52 -5.86
N ALA A 143 -15.65 1.71 -4.78
CA ALA A 143 -15.78 2.22 -3.42
C ALA A 143 -14.61 3.16 -3.05
N LEU A 144 -13.38 2.78 -3.40
CA LEU A 144 -12.20 3.61 -3.20
C LEU A 144 -12.31 4.94 -3.94
N VAL A 145 -12.67 4.93 -5.23
CA VAL A 145 -12.87 6.14 -6.04
C VAL A 145 -13.97 7.03 -5.43
N ALA A 146 -15.09 6.44 -5.02
CA ALA A 146 -16.16 7.18 -4.34
C ALA A 146 -15.68 7.85 -3.05
N MET A 147 -14.85 7.15 -2.26
CA MET A 147 -14.25 7.72 -1.05
C MET A 147 -13.28 8.86 -1.36
N ILE A 148 -12.43 8.73 -2.38
CA ILE A 148 -11.51 9.80 -2.80
C ILE A 148 -12.32 11.05 -3.20
N ILE A 149 -13.35 10.87 -4.03
CA ILE A 149 -14.22 11.98 -4.47
C ILE A 149 -14.93 12.61 -3.28
N THR A 150 -15.50 11.81 -2.38
CA THR A 150 -16.20 12.31 -1.19
C THR A 150 -15.24 13.08 -0.27
N GLY A 151 -14.02 12.57 -0.07
CA GLY A 151 -12.99 13.24 0.72
C GLY A 151 -12.57 14.58 0.09
N PHE A 152 -12.39 14.61 -1.22
CA PHE A 152 -12.03 15.82 -1.97
C PHE A 152 -13.15 16.87 -1.94
N VAL A 153 -14.40 16.47 -2.20
CA VAL A 153 -15.58 17.33 -2.09
C VAL A 153 -15.72 17.87 -0.67
N GLY A 154 -15.56 17.02 0.34
CA GLY A 154 -15.58 17.42 1.74
C GLY A 154 -14.51 18.46 2.08
N MET A 155 -13.31 18.32 1.51
CA MET A 155 -12.23 19.31 1.67
C MET A 155 -12.59 20.66 1.02
N LEU A 156 -13.12 20.66 -0.20
CA LEU A 156 -13.48 21.88 -0.93
C LEU A 156 -14.60 22.68 -0.25
N PHE A 157 -15.60 21.98 0.30
CA PHE A 157 -16.77 22.61 0.92
C PHE A 157 -16.68 22.70 2.45
N GLY A 158 -15.57 22.31 3.06
CA GLY A 158 -15.35 22.39 4.51
C GLY A 158 -16.19 21.41 5.34
N PHE A 159 -16.77 20.36 4.74
CA PHE A 159 -17.64 19.41 5.44
C PHE A 159 -16.93 18.45 6.41
N GLY A 160 -15.61 18.43 6.47
CA GLY A 160 -14.85 17.61 7.42
C GLY A 160 -15.11 16.11 7.36
N PHE A 161 -15.66 15.57 6.27
CA PHE A 161 -16.02 14.15 6.11
C PHE A 161 -14.84 13.22 6.37
N GLY A 162 -13.63 13.61 5.95
CA GLY A 162 -12.42 12.79 6.11
C GLY A 162 -12.03 12.47 7.56
N GLY A 163 -12.58 13.22 8.54
CA GLY A 163 -12.39 12.99 9.97
C GLY A 163 -13.57 12.29 10.65
N SER A 164 -14.69 12.04 9.96
CA SER A 164 -15.85 11.42 10.56
C SER A 164 -15.60 9.94 10.87
N VAL A 165 -16.12 9.45 12.01
CA VAL A 165 -16.00 8.05 12.43
C VAL A 165 -16.59 7.11 11.37
N LEU A 166 -17.71 7.48 10.77
CA LEU A 166 -18.38 6.69 9.73
C LEU A 166 -17.49 6.56 8.48
N TYR A 167 -16.94 7.67 7.98
CA TYR A 167 -16.06 7.67 6.81
C TYR A 167 -14.80 6.85 7.08
N CYS A 168 -14.17 7.03 8.24
CA CYS A 168 -13.00 6.25 8.61
C CYS A 168 -13.31 4.76 8.78
N GLY A 169 -14.48 4.40 9.33
CA GLY A 169 -14.92 3.01 9.46
C GLY A 169 -15.16 2.34 8.12
N ILE A 170 -15.83 3.01 7.19
CA ILE A 170 -16.04 2.52 5.81
C ILE A 170 -14.68 2.33 5.12
N GLY A 171 -13.78 3.32 5.21
CA GLY A 171 -12.45 3.24 4.60
C GLY A 171 -11.63 2.09 5.15
N LEU A 172 -11.65 1.89 6.46
CA LEU A 172 -10.97 0.76 7.09
C LEU A 172 -11.47 -0.58 6.52
N VAL A 173 -12.79 -0.78 6.42
CA VAL A 173 -13.37 -2.01 5.86
C VAL A 173 -12.98 -2.18 4.38
N VAL A 174 -13.05 -1.12 3.58
CA VAL A 174 -12.68 -1.17 2.14
C VAL A 174 -11.22 -1.59 1.98
N PHE A 175 -10.27 -1.00 2.73
CA PHE A 175 -8.86 -1.34 2.61
C PHE A 175 -8.51 -2.71 3.21
N MET A 176 -9.20 -3.16 4.24
CA MET A 176 -9.08 -4.54 4.71
C MET A 176 -9.49 -5.55 3.61
N LEU A 177 -10.60 -5.31 2.94
CA LEU A 177 -11.06 -6.17 1.84
C LEU A 177 -10.13 -6.07 0.61
N LEU A 178 -9.60 -4.86 0.31
CA LEU A 178 -8.57 -4.67 -0.73
C LEU A 178 -7.33 -5.48 -0.42
N THR A 179 -6.82 -5.47 0.82
CA THR A 179 -5.65 -6.27 1.22
C THR A 179 -5.84 -7.76 0.93
N ALA A 180 -7.01 -8.33 1.23
CA ALA A 180 -7.31 -9.74 0.91
C ALA A 180 -7.35 -9.99 -0.59
N TYR A 181 -8.04 -9.12 -1.34
CA TYR A 181 -8.13 -9.19 -2.79
C TYR A 181 -6.75 -9.05 -3.46
N ASP A 182 -5.98 -8.05 -3.07
CA ASP A 182 -4.67 -7.78 -3.66
C ASP A 182 -3.66 -8.88 -3.33
N THR A 183 -3.70 -9.43 -2.13
CA THR A 183 -2.87 -10.59 -1.76
C THR A 183 -3.18 -11.80 -2.64
N GLN A 184 -4.47 -12.12 -2.86
CA GLN A 184 -4.87 -13.22 -3.76
C GLN A 184 -4.45 -12.93 -5.20
N LYS A 185 -4.66 -11.71 -5.69
CA LYS A 185 -4.26 -11.27 -7.02
C LYS A 185 -2.74 -11.41 -7.25
N LEU A 186 -1.94 -11.06 -6.25
CA LEU A 186 -0.47 -11.19 -6.34
C LEU A 186 -0.03 -12.65 -6.47
N GLN A 187 -0.68 -13.59 -5.78
CA GLN A 187 -0.43 -15.02 -5.99
C GLN A 187 -0.78 -15.47 -7.41
N GLN A 188 -1.88 -14.95 -7.99
CA GLN A 188 -2.23 -15.24 -9.37
C GLN A 188 -1.21 -14.65 -10.35
N MET A 189 -0.71 -13.44 -10.09
CA MET A 189 0.32 -12.80 -10.93
C MET A 189 1.62 -13.61 -10.98
N TYR A 190 1.98 -14.31 -9.92
CA TYR A 190 3.15 -15.20 -9.91
C TYR A 190 3.13 -16.18 -11.08
N SER A 191 1.99 -16.82 -11.37
CA SER A 191 1.88 -17.80 -12.45
C SER A 191 2.17 -17.23 -13.84
N TYR A 192 1.99 -15.93 -14.04
CA TYR A 192 2.28 -15.25 -15.31
C TYR A 192 3.74 -14.81 -15.46
N TYR A 193 4.41 -14.49 -14.36
CA TYR A 193 5.75 -13.88 -14.38
C TYR A 193 6.87 -14.79 -13.87
N SER A 194 6.54 -15.97 -13.32
CA SER A 194 7.51 -16.85 -12.67
C SER A 194 8.60 -17.41 -13.61
N ALA A 195 8.34 -17.46 -14.91
CA ALA A 195 9.29 -17.95 -15.92
C ALA A 195 10.40 -16.94 -16.28
N ASP A 196 10.22 -15.64 -15.97
CA ASP A 196 11.17 -14.56 -16.21
C ASP A 196 11.57 -13.90 -14.89
N ALA A 197 12.85 -14.05 -14.52
CA ALA A 197 13.36 -13.53 -13.25
C ALA A 197 13.27 -12.01 -13.12
N GLU A 198 13.45 -11.27 -14.23
CA GLU A 198 13.36 -9.82 -14.24
C GLU A 198 11.91 -9.36 -14.07
N MET A 199 10.99 -9.99 -14.80
CA MET A 199 9.57 -9.68 -14.69
C MET A 199 8.99 -10.09 -13.32
N ALA A 200 9.42 -11.23 -12.76
CA ALA A 200 9.04 -11.65 -11.41
C ALA A 200 9.52 -10.66 -10.34
N GLU A 201 10.74 -10.11 -10.48
CA GLU A 201 11.24 -9.07 -9.58
C GLU A 201 10.41 -7.78 -9.68
N LYS A 202 10.13 -7.31 -10.89
CA LYS A 202 9.28 -6.12 -11.11
C LYS A 202 7.88 -6.32 -10.58
N ALA A 203 7.30 -7.52 -10.78
CA ALA A 203 5.98 -7.88 -10.24
C ALA A 203 5.99 -7.89 -8.70
N SER A 204 7.09 -8.35 -8.06
CA SER A 204 7.22 -8.31 -6.60
C SER A 204 7.31 -6.87 -6.05
N ILE A 205 7.99 -5.96 -6.75
CA ILE A 205 8.04 -4.53 -6.38
C ILE A 205 6.67 -3.87 -6.55
N TYR A 206 5.97 -4.16 -7.65
CA TYR A 206 4.60 -3.69 -7.86
C TYR A 206 3.65 -4.19 -6.76
N GLY A 207 3.74 -5.47 -6.43
CA GLY A 207 2.97 -6.07 -5.35
C GLY A 207 3.28 -5.44 -3.99
N ALA A 208 4.56 -5.16 -3.74
CA ALA A 208 4.99 -4.47 -2.53
C ALA A 208 4.40 -3.06 -2.42
N LEU A 209 4.36 -2.30 -3.53
CA LEU A 209 3.70 -1.00 -3.57
C LEU A 209 2.21 -1.11 -3.26
N THR A 210 1.51 -2.05 -3.88
CA THR A 210 0.07 -2.25 -3.69
C THR A 210 -0.24 -2.55 -2.22
N LEU A 211 0.43 -3.54 -1.62
CA LEU A 211 0.25 -3.89 -0.22
C LEU A 211 0.70 -2.80 0.75
N TYR A 212 1.74 -2.05 0.39
CA TYR A 212 2.19 -0.89 1.13
C TYR A 212 1.11 0.20 1.20
N LEU A 213 0.45 0.49 0.08
CA LEU A 213 -0.65 1.46 0.02
C LEU A 213 -1.83 1.02 0.88
N ASP A 214 -2.19 -0.26 0.84
CA ASP A 214 -3.23 -0.81 1.70
C ASP A 214 -2.89 -0.62 3.18
N PHE A 215 -1.66 -0.98 3.57
CA PHE A 215 -1.18 -0.85 4.95
C PHE A 215 -1.23 0.60 5.44
N ILE A 216 -0.68 1.54 4.67
CA ILE A 216 -0.67 2.96 5.03
C ILE A 216 -2.10 3.49 5.16
N ASN A 217 -3.01 3.14 4.27
CA ASN A 217 -4.40 3.60 4.35
C ASN A 217 -5.14 2.99 5.56
N ILE A 218 -4.96 1.70 5.86
CA ILE A 218 -5.50 1.08 7.09
C ILE A 218 -4.96 1.84 8.31
N PHE A 219 -3.65 2.11 8.36
CA PHE A 219 -3.01 2.87 9.45
C PHE A 219 -3.64 4.25 9.62
N LEU A 220 -3.83 4.99 8.53
CA LEU A 220 -4.42 6.32 8.57
C LEU A 220 -5.87 6.32 9.10
N TYR A 221 -6.67 5.34 8.72
CA TYR A 221 -8.05 5.21 9.24
C TYR A 221 -8.05 4.78 10.71
N VAL A 222 -7.22 3.84 11.11
CA VAL A 222 -7.10 3.38 12.50
C VAL A 222 -6.66 4.53 13.41
N VAL A 223 -5.62 5.29 13.04
CA VAL A 223 -5.16 6.47 13.80
C VAL A 223 -6.27 7.49 14.00
N ARG A 224 -7.02 7.81 12.93
CA ARG A 224 -8.12 8.78 13.00
C ARG A 224 -9.27 8.29 13.89
N LEU A 225 -9.61 7.02 13.81
CA LEU A 225 -10.63 6.40 14.69
C LEU A 225 -10.21 6.44 16.16
N MET A 226 -8.96 6.11 16.46
CA MET A 226 -8.42 6.13 17.83
C MET A 226 -8.32 7.57 18.37
N GLY A 227 -7.91 8.53 17.54
CA GLY A 227 -7.80 9.93 17.94
C GLY A 227 -9.18 10.57 18.20
N ASN A 228 -10.21 10.16 17.47
CA ASN A 228 -11.56 10.69 17.64
C ASN A 228 -12.22 10.24 18.96
N ASN A 229 -11.91 9.03 19.43
CA ASN A 229 -12.41 8.53 20.72
C ASN A 229 -11.85 9.32 21.91
N ARG A 230 -10.60 9.81 21.84
CA ARG A 230 -9.99 10.59 22.94
C ARG A 230 -10.53 12.01 23.07
N ARG A 231 -11.18 12.56 22.05
CA ARG A 231 -11.83 13.89 22.11
C ARG A 231 -13.24 13.83 22.71
N ARG A 232 -13.78 12.63 22.94
CA ARG A 232 -15.13 12.41 23.49
C ARG A 232 -15.13 11.94 24.96
N SER A 233 -13.97 11.56 25.49
CA SER A 233 -13.73 11.24 26.90
C SER A 233 -13.07 12.43 27.62
#